data_c8b4407c210b0aeea86dcdcaedad29e2
#
_entry.id   c8b4407c210b0aeea86dcdcaedad29e2
#
_cell.length_a   1.000
_cell.length_b   1.000
_cell.length_c   1.000
_cell.angle_alpha   90.00
_cell.angle_beta   90.00
_cell.angle_gamma   90.00
#
_symmetry.space_group_name_H-M   'P 1'
#
loop_
_entity.id
_entity.type
_entity.pdbx_description
1 polymer ?
#
loop_
_entity_poly.entity_id
_entity_poly.type
_entity_poly.pdbx_seq_one_letter_code
_entity_poly.pdbx_strand_id
1 'polypeptide(L)'
;MKLLPELFLLGVLLAGGCSTAPETETFVRAENGQFLLDGKPYYFIGTNFWYGPILASAGEGGDRERLARELDALADCGITNLRVLVGADGGTGVTAKIEPTLQYAPGKYNDDLLDGLDFFLWELGKRGMKAVLYLNNSWEWSGGYSQYLAWCGAGEIPIPAVAGYRAYTEYVNGFIPNAEARGLFADHVRFIVGRTNRYTGTKYIDDPAIFSWQICNEPRPFGEENKEAFAQWIGETARLIRSLDPNHMISTGSEGLYGCESDAGLTERIHAFPEISYVNLHIWPYNWQWVPRDQPSAGLENALSETEKYLAPHLDMGKRLCKPVVIEEFGFPRDSVRFGRGTPTPGRDVYYARMLERVVDSKNEQGILAGCNFWGWGGEARPEHVYWQRGDAYCGDPAQEPQGLYSVFDDDSTVGIIREATARLQ
;
A
#
# COMPACT_ATOMS: atom_id res chain seq x y z
N MET A 1 2.54 82.82 41.19
CA MET A 1 1.50 81.77 41.08
C MET A 1 1.59 81.20 39.72
N LYS A 2 2.27 80.04 39.60
CA LYS A 2 2.41 79.29 38.31
C LYS A 2 1.66 77.97 38.42
N LEU A 3 0.64 77.84 37.60
CA LEU A 3 -0.14 76.58 37.43
C LEU A 3 0.64 75.62 36.53
N LEU A 4 0.86 74.42 37.01
CA LEU A 4 1.32 73.29 36.21
C LEU A 4 0.07 72.58 35.62
N PRO A 5 0.14 72.08 34.38
CA PRO A 5 -0.89 71.22 33.89
C PRO A 5 -0.51 69.74 34.15
N GLU A 6 -1.48 68.97 34.63
CA GLU A 6 -1.39 67.49 34.78
C GLU A 6 -1.40 66.83 33.43
N LEU A 7 -0.45 65.89 33.24
CA LEU A 7 -0.32 65.02 32.05
C LEU A 7 -1.09 63.74 32.34
N PHE A 8 -2.22 63.53 31.65
CA PHE A 8 -2.93 62.22 31.62
C PHE A 8 -2.20 61.28 30.67
N LEU A 9 -1.63 60.19 31.20
CA LEU A 9 -1.02 59.12 30.44
C LEU A 9 -2.11 58.10 30.11
N LEU A 10 -2.55 58.09 28.84
CA LEU A 10 -3.49 57.06 28.30
C LEU A 10 -2.72 55.79 27.95
N GLY A 11 -2.81 54.77 28.81
CA GLY A 11 -2.26 53.47 28.55
C GLY A 11 -3.08 52.70 27.48
N VAL A 12 -2.50 52.52 26.28
CA VAL A 12 -3.07 51.65 25.26
C VAL A 12 -2.65 50.23 25.57
N LEU A 13 -3.59 49.42 26.06
CA LEU A 13 -3.47 47.95 26.15
C LEU A 13 -3.57 47.39 24.76
N LEU A 14 -2.43 47.01 24.16
CA LEU A 14 -2.34 46.16 23.00
C LEU A 14 -2.65 44.71 23.43
N ALA A 15 -3.90 44.27 23.23
CA ALA A 15 -4.25 42.88 23.28
C ALA A 15 -3.61 42.19 22.07
N GLY A 16 -2.47 41.57 22.27
CA GLY A 16 -1.83 40.68 21.31
C GLY A 16 -2.68 39.41 21.16
N GLY A 17 -3.58 39.38 20.18
CA GLY A 17 -4.22 38.15 19.74
C GLY A 17 -3.14 37.25 19.16
N CYS A 18 -2.80 36.17 19.88
CA CYS A 18 -2.04 35.07 19.32
C CYS A 18 -2.96 34.39 18.29
N SER A 19 -2.85 34.78 17.04
CA SER A 19 -3.38 34.02 15.91
C SER A 19 -2.48 32.78 15.81
N THR A 20 -2.93 31.65 16.34
CA THR A 20 -2.35 30.35 15.96
C THR A 20 -2.64 30.23 14.50
N ALA A 21 -1.60 30.34 13.65
CA ALA A 21 -1.67 29.88 12.28
C ALA A 21 -2.19 28.42 12.32
N PRO A 22 -3.08 28.01 11.40
CA PRO A 22 -3.47 26.61 11.34
C PRO A 22 -2.20 25.78 11.23
N GLU A 23 -2.07 24.77 12.10
CA GLU A 23 -0.99 23.77 11.98
C GLU A 23 -1.10 23.23 10.57
N THR A 24 -0.12 23.55 9.73
CA THR A 24 -0.02 22.96 8.41
C THR A 24 0.32 21.51 8.63
N GLU A 25 -0.61 20.61 8.31
CA GLU A 25 -0.33 19.17 8.27
C GLU A 25 0.93 18.95 7.47
N THR A 26 1.93 18.30 8.06
CA THR A 26 3.22 18.09 7.42
C THR A 26 3.28 16.70 6.77
N PHE A 27 4.09 16.60 5.72
CA PHE A 27 4.33 15.33 5.04
C PHE A 27 5.26 14.45 5.85
N VAL A 28 5.02 13.13 5.81
CA VAL A 28 6.01 12.18 6.31
C VAL A 28 7.22 12.22 5.39
N ARG A 29 8.42 12.26 5.97
CA ARG A 29 9.71 12.30 5.25
C ARG A 29 10.58 11.15 5.67
N ALA A 30 11.44 10.69 4.75
CA ALA A 30 12.48 9.69 5.02
C ALA A 30 13.82 10.41 5.16
N GLU A 31 14.42 10.36 6.34
CA GLU A 31 15.71 11.00 6.63
C GLU A 31 16.56 10.08 7.51
N ASN A 32 17.81 9.87 7.11
CA ASN A 32 18.80 9.12 7.90
C ASN A 32 18.31 7.72 8.36
N GLY A 33 17.58 7.03 7.50
CA GLY A 33 17.07 5.67 7.79
C GLY A 33 15.80 5.63 8.66
N GLN A 34 15.17 6.76 8.90
CA GLN A 34 13.93 6.86 9.69
C GLN A 34 12.84 7.62 8.92
N PHE A 35 11.59 7.33 9.20
CA PHE A 35 10.49 8.24 8.86
C PHE A 35 10.32 9.29 9.95
N LEU A 36 10.05 10.50 9.53
CA LEU A 36 9.75 11.64 10.41
C LEU A 36 8.40 12.24 10.03
N LEU A 37 7.58 12.52 11.05
CA LEU A 37 6.36 13.33 10.94
C LEU A 37 6.49 14.44 11.98
N ASP A 38 6.40 15.70 11.56
CA ASP A 38 6.62 16.88 12.41
C ASP A 38 7.96 16.84 13.18
N GLY A 39 9.00 16.31 12.52
CA GLY A 39 10.34 16.17 13.10
C GLY A 39 10.47 15.07 14.15
N LYS A 40 9.44 14.24 14.37
CA LYS A 40 9.46 13.11 15.31
C LYS A 40 9.53 11.81 14.54
N PRO A 41 10.21 10.78 15.09
CA PRO A 41 10.20 9.45 14.49
C PRO A 41 8.77 8.92 14.31
N TYR A 42 8.48 8.41 13.11
CA TYR A 42 7.19 7.86 12.73
C TYR A 42 7.35 6.37 12.43
N TYR A 43 6.76 5.52 13.28
CA TYR A 43 6.66 4.07 13.10
C TYR A 43 5.19 3.70 12.99
N PHE A 44 4.86 2.70 12.17
CA PHE A 44 3.47 2.33 11.98
C PHE A 44 3.25 0.82 11.83
N ILE A 45 2.08 0.40 12.23
CA ILE A 45 1.43 -0.84 11.81
C ILE A 45 0.24 -0.41 10.99
N GLY A 46 0.17 -0.91 9.76
CA GLY A 46 -0.87 -0.61 8.80
C GLY A 46 -1.45 -1.87 8.18
N THR A 47 -2.30 -1.69 7.19
CA THR A 47 -2.93 -2.79 6.47
C THR A 47 -3.03 -2.51 4.98
N ASN A 48 -3.12 -3.57 4.18
CA ASN A 48 -3.57 -3.49 2.80
C ASN A 48 -5.10 -3.36 2.77
N PHE A 49 -5.58 -2.32 2.09
CA PHE A 49 -6.99 -1.99 1.90
C PHE A 49 -7.24 -1.66 0.44
N TRP A 50 -6.86 -2.60 -0.44
CA TRP A 50 -6.79 -2.41 -1.89
C TRP A 50 -8.13 -1.95 -2.50
N TYR A 51 -9.26 -2.38 -1.92
CA TYR A 51 -10.61 -2.08 -2.39
C TYR A 51 -11.18 -0.75 -1.84
N GLY A 52 -10.43 0.00 -1.05
CA GLY A 52 -10.87 1.26 -0.44
C GLY A 52 -11.52 2.24 -1.40
N PRO A 53 -10.90 2.58 -2.53
CA PRO A 53 -11.48 3.48 -3.54
C PRO A 53 -12.76 2.94 -4.19
N ILE A 54 -12.90 1.60 -4.34
CA ILE A 54 -14.13 0.99 -4.85
C ILE A 54 -15.25 1.18 -3.82
N LEU A 55 -14.99 0.84 -2.57
CA LEU A 55 -15.96 0.99 -1.47
C LEU A 55 -16.37 2.46 -1.28
N ALA A 56 -15.45 3.39 -1.52
CA ALA A 56 -15.66 4.84 -1.45
C ALA A 56 -16.44 5.42 -2.64
N SER A 57 -16.60 4.68 -3.74
CA SER A 57 -17.24 5.19 -4.94
C SER A 57 -18.75 5.41 -4.75
N ALA A 58 -19.34 6.24 -5.63
CA ALA A 58 -20.78 6.39 -5.71
C ALA A 58 -21.44 5.37 -6.68
N GLY A 59 -20.60 4.59 -7.39
CA GLY A 59 -21.01 3.63 -8.40
C GLY A 59 -21.08 2.20 -7.89
N GLU A 60 -20.93 1.26 -8.81
CA GLU A 60 -20.95 -0.18 -8.52
C GLU A 60 -19.87 -0.57 -7.50
N GLY A 61 -20.25 -1.36 -6.52
CA GLY A 61 -19.37 -1.82 -5.44
C GLY A 61 -19.14 -0.79 -4.33
N GLY A 62 -19.68 0.43 -4.46
CA GLY A 62 -19.56 1.47 -3.46
C GLY A 62 -20.50 1.28 -2.27
N ASP A 63 -19.98 1.53 -1.07
CA ASP A 63 -20.69 1.58 0.18
C ASP A 63 -19.93 2.50 1.16
N ARG A 64 -20.27 3.79 1.09
CA ARG A 64 -19.61 4.82 1.92
C ARG A 64 -19.92 4.71 3.41
N GLU A 65 -21.06 4.16 3.75
CA GLU A 65 -21.41 3.92 5.16
C GLU A 65 -20.54 2.79 5.74
N ARG A 66 -20.38 1.71 4.98
CA ARG A 66 -19.42 0.65 5.34
C ARG A 66 -18.00 1.19 5.39
N LEU A 67 -17.56 1.98 4.40
CA LEU A 67 -16.23 2.59 4.41
C LEU A 67 -15.98 3.36 5.72
N ALA A 68 -16.93 4.20 6.13
CA ALA A 68 -16.80 4.96 7.37
C ALA A 68 -16.62 4.05 8.58
N ARG A 69 -17.44 3.00 8.71
CA ARG A 69 -17.32 2.00 9.82
C ARG A 69 -15.98 1.27 9.77
N GLU A 70 -15.52 0.85 8.59
CA GLU A 70 -14.23 0.17 8.43
C GLU A 70 -13.04 1.07 8.84
N LEU A 71 -13.06 2.33 8.41
CA LEU A 71 -12.01 3.29 8.78
C LEU A 71 -12.03 3.63 10.28
N ASP A 72 -13.22 3.74 10.88
CA ASP A 72 -13.36 3.94 12.32
C ASP A 72 -12.84 2.73 13.11
N ALA A 73 -13.17 1.50 12.67
CA ALA A 73 -12.66 0.26 13.26
C ALA A 73 -11.13 0.13 13.16
N LEU A 74 -10.56 0.53 12.02
CA LEU A 74 -9.10 0.57 11.84
C LEU A 74 -8.45 1.63 12.75
N ALA A 75 -9.03 2.82 12.87
CA ALA A 75 -8.56 3.86 13.79
C ALA A 75 -8.59 3.39 15.25
N ASP A 76 -9.68 2.71 15.66
CA ASP A 76 -9.82 2.12 17.00
C ASP A 76 -8.79 1.00 17.26
N CYS A 77 -8.29 0.36 16.22
CA CYS A 77 -7.17 -0.58 16.30
C CYS A 77 -5.80 0.10 16.27
N GLY A 78 -5.73 1.43 16.18
CA GLY A 78 -4.48 2.19 16.09
C GLY A 78 -3.78 2.08 14.72
N ILE A 79 -4.49 1.64 13.68
CA ILE A 79 -3.98 1.59 12.31
C ILE A 79 -4.01 3.01 11.72
N THR A 80 -2.84 3.48 11.26
CA THR A 80 -2.69 4.84 10.72
C THR A 80 -2.20 4.88 9.27
N ASN A 81 -1.82 3.72 8.71
CA ASN A 81 -1.30 3.60 7.35
C ASN A 81 -2.08 2.54 6.57
N LEU A 82 -2.53 2.88 5.39
CA LEU A 82 -3.26 1.99 4.48
C LEU A 82 -2.53 1.91 3.14
N ARG A 83 -2.25 0.68 2.67
CA ARG A 83 -1.71 0.46 1.33
C ARG A 83 -2.86 0.16 0.38
N VAL A 84 -2.98 0.94 -0.70
CA VAL A 84 -4.20 1.07 -1.49
C VAL A 84 -3.88 1.05 -2.98
N LEU A 85 -4.65 0.26 -3.75
CA LEU A 85 -4.63 0.31 -5.21
C LEU A 85 -5.41 1.54 -5.67
N VAL A 86 -4.83 2.37 -6.54
CA VAL A 86 -5.56 3.50 -7.12
C VAL A 86 -6.74 3.04 -7.98
N GLY A 87 -6.64 1.86 -8.59
CA GLY A 87 -7.70 1.18 -9.33
C GLY A 87 -7.14 0.16 -10.32
N ALA A 88 -8.02 -0.69 -10.84
CA ALA A 88 -7.68 -1.73 -11.81
C ALA A 88 -7.79 -1.23 -13.25
N ASP A 89 -7.09 -1.93 -14.16
CA ASP A 89 -7.05 -1.65 -15.59
C ASP A 89 -7.83 -2.68 -16.41
N GLY A 90 -8.41 -2.24 -17.55
CA GLY A 90 -9.02 -3.09 -18.56
C GLY A 90 -10.54 -3.26 -18.45
N GLY A 91 -11.09 -4.17 -19.25
CA GLY A 91 -12.52 -4.44 -19.28
C GLY A 91 -13.03 -5.18 -18.04
N THR A 92 -14.35 -5.22 -17.90
CA THR A 92 -15.07 -6.00 -16.86
C THR A 92 -15.43 -7.39 -17.36
N GLY A 93 -15.85 -8.31 -16.46
CA GLY A 93 -16.21 -9.68 -16.80
C GLY A 93 -15.01 -10.61 -17.04
N VAL A 94 -13.82 -10.22 -16.60
CA VAL A 94 -12.61 -11.03 -16.72
C VAL A 94 -12.47 -11.92 -15.47
N THR A 95 -12.32 -13.22 -15.68
CA THR A 95 -12.13 -14.20 -14.60
C THR A 95 -10.98 -13.78 -13.69
N ALA A 96 -11.18 -13.91 -12.37
CA ALA A 96 -10.16 -13.66 -11.34
C ALA A 96 -9.58 -12.24 -11.33
N LYS A 97 -10.28 -11.27 -11.92
CA LYS A 97 -9.92 -9.85 -11.90
C LYS A 97 -10.91 -9.04 -11.07
N ILE A 98 -10.41 -8.05 -10.33
CA ILE A 98 -11.26 -7.16 -9.56
C ILE A 98 -12.06 -6.22 -10.46
N GLU A 99 -13.27 -5.89 -10.04
CA GLU A 99 -14.22 -4.98 -10.69
C GLU A 99 -14.85 -4.05 -9.65
N PRO A 100 -15.34 -2.87 -10.06
CA PRO A 100 -15.18 -2.24 -11.38
C PRO A 100 -13.76 -1.76 -11.63
N THR A 101 -13.40 -1.53 -12.89
CA THR A 101 -12.07 -1.07 -13.29
C THR A 101 -11.99 0.45 -13.38
N LEU A 102 -10.87 1.02 -12.96
CA LEU A 102 -10.61 2.45 -13.01
C LEU A 102 -10.29 2.92 -14.44
N GLN A 103 -9.27 2.34 -15.05
CA GLN A 103 -8.89 2.67 -16.43
C GLN A 103 -9.38 1.57 -17.38
N TYR A 104 -10.53 1.79 -18.02
CA TYR A 104 -11.14 0.78 -18.88
C TYR A 104 -10.59 0.75 -20.32
N ALA A 105 -9.89 1.77 -20.76
CA ALA A 105 -9.10 1.86 -21.98
C ALA A 105 -8.00 2.91 -21.79
N PRO A 106 -6.94 2.96 -22.64
CA PRO A 106 -5.86 3.91 -22.49
C PRO A 106 -6.36 5.36 -22.36
N GLY A 107 -6.06 6.00 -21.22
CA GLY A 107 -6.49 7.36 -20.91
C GLY A 107 -8.01 7.55 -20.72
N LYS A 108 -8.77 6.46 -20.56
CA LYS A 108 -10.21 6.48 -20.30
C LYS A 108 -10.51 5.94 -18.91
N TYR A 109 -11.09 6.76 -18.07
CA TYR A 109 -11.27 6.49 -16.64
C TYR A 109 -12.74 6.43 -16.26
N ASN A 110 -13.03 5.59 -15.26
CA ASN A 110 -14.32 5.52 -14.60
C ASN A 110 -14.43 6.67 -13.58
N ASP A 111 -15.33 7.61 -13.85
CA ASP A 111 -15.50 8.80 -13.00
C ASP A 111 -16.00 8.47 -11.59
N ASP A 112 -16.79 7.41 -11.40
CA ASP A 112 -17.26 6.97 -10.09
C ASP A 112 -16.11 6.48 -9.22
N LEU A 113 -15.13 5.76 -9.82
CA LEU A 113 -13.94 5.31 -9.08
C LEU A 113 -12.93 6.44 -8.83
N LEU A 114 -12.84 7.42 -9.74
CA LEU A 114 -12.07 8.63 -9.49
C LEU A 114 -12.67 9.44 -8.34
N ASP A 115 -13.98 9.55 -8.29
CA ASP A 115 -14.71 10.16 -7.18
C ASP A 115 -14.49 9.35 -5.88
N GLY A 116 -14.51 8.03 -5.98
CA GLY A 116 -14.23 7.13 -4.86
C GLY A 116 -12.82 7.32 -4.28
N LEU A 117 -11.79 7.45 -5.13
CA LEU A 117 -10.43 7.73 -4.68
C LEU A 117 -10.33 9.09 -3.97
N ASP A 118 -10.97 10.15 -4.54
CA ASP A 118 -11.04 11.47 -3.92
C ASP A 118 -11.74 11.41 -2.55
N PHE A 119 -12.90 10.73 -2.46
CA PHE A 119 -13.65 10.57 -1.22
C PHE A 119 -12.87 9.78 -0.17
N PHE A 120 -12.21 8.71 -0.59
CA PHE A 120 -11.38 7.88 0.29
C PHE A 120 -10.26 8.69 0.95
N LEU A 121 -9.50 9.46 0.17
CA LEU A 121 -8.42 10.31 0.70
C LEU A 121 -8.97 11.38 1.64
N TRP A 122 -10.12 11.98 1.33
CA TRP A 122 -10.78 12.92 2.22
C TRP A 122 -11.16 12.29 3.56
N GLU A 123 -11.72 11.06 3.56
CA GLU A 123 -12.06 10.32 4.77
C GLU A 123 -10.82 9.93 5.60
N LEU A 124 -9.70 9.60 4.94
CA LEU A 124 -8.43 9.36 5.62
C LEU A 124 -7.90 10.62 6.31
N GLY A 125 -7.92 11.76 5.60
CA GLY A 125 -7.47 13.05 6.16
C GLY A 125 -8.25 13.42 7.43
N LYS A 126 -9.57 13.20 7.47
CA LYS A 126 -10.39 13.46 8.67
C LYS A 126 -9.98 12.62 9.89
N ARG A 127 -9.34 11.46 9.67
CA ARG A 127 -8.89 10.53 10.73
C ARG A 127 -7.38 10.59 10.98
N GLY A 128 -6.65 11.49 10.31
CA GLY A 128 -5.20 11.55 10.40
C GLY A 128 -4.49 10.32 9.83
N MET A 129 -5.19 9.50 9.04
CA MET A 129 -4.64 8.33 8.37
C MET A 129 -3.87 8.69 7.12
N LYS A 130 -2.95 7.82 6.70
CA LYS A 130 -2.09 7.99 5.55
C LYS A 130 -2.28 6.83 4.55
N ALA A 131 -2.15 7.12 3.25
CA ALA A 131 -2.24 6.12 2.18
C ALA A 131 -0.93 5.97 1.42
N VAL A 132 -0.47 4.73 1.27
CA VAL A 132 0.47 4.33 0.23
C VAL A 132 -0.35 4.00 -1.02
N LEU A 133 -0.21 4.79 -2.08
CA LEU A 133 -0.97 4.63 -3.31
C LEU A 133 -0.14 3.92 -4.37
N TYR A 134 -0.42 2.63 -4.66
CA TYR A 134 0.26 1.94 -5.75
C TYR A 134 -0.48 2.10 -7.08
N LEU A 135 0.31 2.46 -8.11
CA LEU A 135 -0.18 2.98 -9.39
C LEU A 135 -0.40 1.91 -10.45
N ASN A 136 0.18 0.72 -10.25
CA ASN A 136 0.13 -0.39 -11.21
C ASN A 136 0.25 -1.73 -10.47
N ASN A 137 0.20 -2.83 -11.23
CA ASN A 137 0.40 -4.19 -10.72
C ASN A 137 1.15 -5.02 -11.76
N SER A 138 2.01 -5.92 -11.31
CA SER A 138 2.60 -6.90 -12.21
C SER A 138 1.72 -8.13 -12.44
N TRP A 139 0.70 -8.32 -11.58
CA TRP A 139 -0.21 -9.46 -11.61
C TRP A 139 -1.56 -9.13 -12.26
N GLU A 140 -2.21 -10.17 -12.77
CA GLU A 140 -3.43 -10.11 -13.58
C GLU A 140 -4.66 -9.59 -12.84
N TRP A 141 -4.71 -9.81 -11.53
CA TRP A 141 -5.93 -9.58 -10.75
C TRP A 141 -6.42 -8.12 -10.73
N SER A 142 -5.57 -7.18 -11.12
CA SER A 142 -5.96 -5.79 -11.34
C SER A 142 -5.60 -5.27 -12.74
N GLY A 143 -5.27 -6.15 -13.68
CA GLY A 143 -4.91 -5.81 -15.06
C GLY A 143 -3.42 -5.53 -15.23
N GLY A 144 -2.96 -4.36 -14.86
CA GLY A 144 -1.54 -4.00 -14.79
C GLY A 144 -0.73 -4.34 -16.04
N TYR A 145 0.48 -4.88 -15.88
CA TYR A 145 1.40 -5.20 -16.98
C TYR A 145 0.73 -5.90 -18.15
N SER A 146 -0.08 -6.91 -17.86
CA SER A 146 -0.75 -7.69 -18.90
C SER A 146 -1.75 -6.86 -19.69
N GLN A 147 -2.46 -5.96 -19.03
CA GLN A 147 -3.44 -5.12 -19.67
C GLN A 147 -2.80 -4.05 -20.57
N TYR A 148 -1.68 -3.44 -20.12
CA TYR A 148 -0.94 -2.49 -20.95
C TYR A 148 -0.37 -3.17 -22.20
N LEU A 149 0.12 -4.41 -22.09
CA LEU A 149 0.55 -5.20 -23.24
C LEU A 149 -0.60 -5.50 -24.20
N ALA A 150 -1.78 -5.89 -23.69
CA ALA A 150 -2.96 -6.15 -24.52
C ALA A 150 -3.40 -4.90 -25.27
N TRP A 151 -3.35 -3.73 -24.66
CA TRP A 151 -3.63 -2.46 -25.33
C TRP A 151 -2.64 -2.09 -26.44
N CYS A 152 -1.41 -2.61 -26.36
CA CYS A 152 -0.38 -2.48 -27.38
C CYS A 152 -0.42 -3.61 -28.43
N GLY A 153 -1.49 -4.44 -28.46
CA GLY A 153 -1.67 -5.48 -29.46
C GLY A 153 -0.89 -6.78 -29.22
N ALA A 154 -0.42 -7.02 -28.00
CA ALA A 154 0.31 -8.26 -27.66
C ALA A 154 -0.59 -9.54 -27.63
N GLY A 155 -1.90 -9.40 -27.91
CA GLY A 155 -2.85 -10.52 -27.94
C GLY A 155 -3.63 -10.68 -26.63
N GLU A 156 -4.28 -11.83 -26.47
CA GLU A 156 -5.10 -12.16 -25.32
C GLU A 156 -4.24 -12.41 -24.07
N ILE A 157 -4.72 -11.92 -22.92
CA ILE A 157 -4.07 -12.10 -21.62
C ILE A 157 -4.29 -13.55 -21.15
N PRO A 158 -3.22 -14.34 -20.93
CA PRO A 158 -3.34 -15.68 -20.37
C PRO A 158 -3.65 -15.59 -18.86
N ILE A 159 -4.91 -15.75 -18.49
CA ILE A 159 -5.35 -15.70 -17.09
C ILE A 159 -4.80 -16.91 -16.32
N PRO A 160 -4.04 -16.76 -15.22
CA PRO A 160 -3.40 -17.85 -14.50
C PRO A 160 -4.36 -18.95 -14.02
N ALA A 161 -5.57 -18.56 -13.59
CA ALA A 161 -6.61 -19.51 -13.19
C ALA A 161 -7.06 -20.48 -14.32
N VAL A 162 -6.80 -20.12 -15.57
CA VAL A 162 -7.15 -20.91 -16.77
C VAL A 162 -5.91 -21.48 -17.44
N ALA A 163 -4.90 -20.65 -17.68
CA ALA A 163 -3.71 -20.98 -18.47
C ALA A 163 -2.47 -21.36 -17.63
N GLY A 164 -2.54 -21.11 -16.31
CA GLY A 164 -1.42 -21.29 -15.39
C GLY A 164 -0.44 -20.10 -15.36
N TYR A 165 0.26 -19.94 -14.24
CA TYR A 165 1.21 -18.84 -14.02
C TYR A 165 2.37 -18.79 -14.99
N ARG A 166 2.81 -19.95 -15.52
CA ARG A 166 3.89 -19.99 -16.50
C ARG A 166 3.51 -19.23 -17.78
N ALA A 167 2.33 -19.48 -18.33
CA ALA A 167 1.86 -18.77 -19.53
C ALA A 167 1.73 -17.26 -19.27
N TYR A 168 1.28 -16.89 -18.08
CA TYR A 168 1.17 -15.50 -17.68
C TYR A 168 2.55 -14.81 -17.58
N THR A 169 3.51 -15.42 -16.89
CA THR A 169 4.86 -14.86 -16.72
C THR A 169 5.61 -14.74 -18.05
N GLU A 170 5.44 -15.73 -18.97
CA GLU A 170 5.96 -15.65 -20.34
C GLU A 170 5.34 -14.48 -21.13
N TYR A 171 4.06 -14.16 -20.91
CA TYR A 171 3.38 -13.04 -21.56
C TYR A 171 3.85 -11.69 -21.00
N VAL A 172 3.85 -11.51 -19.68
CA VAL A 172 4.22 -10.24 -19.04
C VAL A 172 5.71 -9.92 -19.07
N ASN A 173 6.57 -10.91 -19.38
CA ASN A 173 7.99 -10.68 -19.73
C ASN A 173 8.13 -9.60 -20.83
N GLY A 174 7.13 -9.47 -21.71
CA GLY A 174 7.09 -8.47 -22.76
C GLY A 174 6.89 -7.03 -22.30
N PHE A 175 6.49 -6.78 -21.03
CA PHE A 175 6.17 -5.40 -20.60
C PHE A 175 7.40 -4.49 -20.51
N ILE A 176 8.46 -4.96 -19.90
CA ILE A 176 9.68 -4.13 -19.71
C ILE A 176 10.30 -3.71 -21.03
N PRO A 177 10.45 -4.59 -22.06
CA PRO A 177 10.98 -4.15 -23.35
C PRO A 177 10.00 -3.32 -24.19
N ASN A 178 8.68 -3.34 -23.89
CA ASN A 178 7.68 -2.64 -24.66
C ASN A 178 7.59 -1.15 -24.29
N ALA A 179 8.21 -0.28 -25.10
CA ALA A 179 8.23 1.15 -24.85
C ALA A 179 6.84 1.82 -24.92
N GLU A 180 5.91 1.30 -25.75
CA GLU A 180 4.55 1.82 -25.88
C GLU A 180 3.74 1.51 -24.60
N ALA A 181 3.80 0.27 -24.10
CA ALA A 181 3.14 -0.12 -22.85
C ALA A 181 3.65 0.70 -21.65
N ARG A 182 4.96 0.89 -21.54
CA ARG A 182 5.54 1.79 -20.52
C ARG A 182 5.12 3.25 -20.70
N GLY A 183 4.94 3.71 -21.94
CA GLY A 183 4.44 5.04 -22.26
C GLY A 183 3.01 5.25 -21.78
N LEU A 184 2.11 4.30 -22.04
CA LEU A 184 0.72 4.32 -21.55
C LEU A 184 0.68 4.35 -20.01
N PHE A 185 1.54 3.58 -19.34
CA PHE A 185 1.64 3.63 -17.89
C PHE A 185 2.16 4.99 -17.40
N ALA A 186 3.16 5.57 -18.05
CA ALA A 186 3.65 6.91 -17.70
C ALA A 186 2.55 7.99 -17.83
N ASP A 187 1.64 7.86 -18.79
CA ASP A 187 0.50 8.77 -18.93
C ASP A 187 -0.52 8.56 -17.80
N HIS A 188 -0.75 7.33 -17.38
CA HIS A 188 -1.56 7.02 -16.18
C HIS A 188 -0.94 7.65 -14.91
N VAL A 189 0.38 7.54 -14.71
CA VAL A 189 1.09 8.20 -13.61
C VAL A 189 0.84 9.71 -13.61
N ARG A 190 1.03 10.37 -14.77
CA ARG A 190 0.78 11.82 -14.89
C ARG A 190 -0.65 12.20 -14.53
N PHE A 191 -1.61 11.39 -14.97
CA PHE A 191 -3.01 11.64 -14.71
C PHE A 191 -3.36 11.52 -13.22
N ILE A 192 -2.95 10.44 -12.56
CA ILE A 192 -3.28 10.21 -11.14
C ILE A 192 -2.54 11.18 -10.23
N VAL A 193 -1.22 11.34 -10.39
CA VAL A 193 -0.42 12.25 -9.54
C VAL A 193 -0.84 13.71 -9.71
N GLY A 194 -1.27 14.08 -10.93
CA GLY A 194 -1.72 15.45 -11.24
C GLY A 194 -3.13 15.79 -10.80
N ARG A 195 -3.87 14.87 -10.12
CA ARG A 195 -5.27 15.11 -9.74
C ARG A 195 -5.43 16.20 -8.69
N THR A 196 -6.65 16.76 -8.67
CA THR A 196 -7.16 17.61 -7.58
C THR A 196 -8.35 16.88 -6.95
N ASN A 197 -8.33 16.72 -5.65
CA ASN A 197 -9.39 16.09 -4.88
C ASN A 197 -10.67 16.94 -4.95
N ARG A 198 -11.80 16.36 -5.35
CA ARG A 198 -13.09 17.07 -5.51
C ARG A 198 -13.69 17.56 -4.20
N TYR A 199 -13.38 16.86 -3.10
CA TYR A 199 -13.95 17.15 -1.77
C TYR A 199 -13.19 18.24 -1.02
N THR A 200 -11.86 18.30 -1.19
CA THR A 200 -11.00 19.27 -0.50
C THR A 200 -10.56 20.43 -1.39
N GLY A 201 -10.59 20.28 -2.71
CA GLY A 201 -9.98 21.22 -3.65
C GLY A 201 -8.45 21.21 -3.64
N THR A 202 -7.83 20.34 -2.83
CA THR A 202 -6.37 20.18 -2.72
C THR A 202 -5.86 19.31 -3.87
N LYS A 203 -4.72 19.67 -4.45
CA LYS A 203 -4.03 18.78 -5.39
C LYS A 203 -3.49 17.57 -4.62
N TYR A 204 -3.45 16.40 -5.25
CA TYR A 204 -2.90 15.21 -4.62
C TYR A 204 -1.44 15.40 -4.17
N ILE A 205 -0.65 16.14 -4.94
CA ILE A 205 0.73 16.49 -4.60
C ILE A 205 0.86 17.37 -3.32
N ASP A 206 -0.23 17.95 -2.87
CA ASP A 206 -0.31 18.80 -1.68
C ASP A 206 -1.19 18.16 -0.57
N ASP A 207 -1.65 16.91 -0.75
CA ASP A 207 -2.55 16.23 0.18
C ASP A 207 -1.76 15.39 1.22
N PRO A 208 -1.67 15.82 2.48
CA PRO A 208 -0.89 15.13 3.50
C PRO A 208 -1.48 13.76 3.91
N ALA A 209 -2.68 13.40 3.44
CA ALA A 209 -3.23 12.05 3.60
C ALA A 209 -2.50 11.03 2.72
N ILE A 210 -1.76 11.45 1.69
CA ILE A 210 -0.90 10.57 0.91
C ILE A 210 0.45 10.42 1.63
N PHE A 211 0.82 9.18 1.93
CA PHE A 211 2.12 8.82 2.51
C PHE A 211 3.20 8.72 1.44
N SER A 212 2.91 7.96 0.41
CA SER A 212 3.83 7.75 -0.71
C SER A 212 3.10 7.33 -1.98
N TRP A 213 3.73 7.66 -3.11
CA TRP A 213 3.46 7.04 -4.39
C TRP A 213 4.26 5.74 -4.49
N GLN A 214 3.60 4.67 -4.88
CA GLN A 214 4.25 3.40 -5.13
C GLN A 214 4.14 3.05 -6.60
N ILE A 215 5.28 2.75 -7.23
CA ILE A 215 5.36 2.57 -8.69
C ILE A 215 4.43 1.44 -9.15
N CYS A 216 4.51 0.29 -8.47
CA CYS A 216 3.76 -0.89 -8.88
C CYS A 216 3.57 -1.84 -7.70
N ASN A 217 2.50 -2.64 -7.68
CA ASN A 217 2.44 -3.81 -6.83
C ASN A 217 3.34 -4.90 -7.42
N GLU A 218 4.33 -5.34 -6.64
CA GLU A 218 5.23 -6.45 -6.95
C GLU A 218 5.88 -6.37 -8.35
N PRO A 219 6.52 -5.23 -8.71
CA PRO A 219 7.19 -5.12 -10.00
C PRO A 219 8.30 -6.14 -10.14
N ARG A 220 8.34 -6.84 -11.28
CA ARG A 220 9.33 -7.88 -11.59
C ARG A 220 9.89 -7.71 -13.00
N PRO A 221 11.14 -8.13 -13.25
CA PRO A 221 11.71 -8.20 -14.61
C PRO A 221 11.10 -9.32 -15.45
N PHE A 222 10.61 -10.41 -14.83
CA PHE A 222 10.11 -11.62 -15.48
C PHE A 222 11.09 -12.22 -16.52
N GLY A 223 12.38 -12.14 -16.26
CA GLY A 223 13.43 -12.73 -17.09
C GLY A 223 14.78 -12.08 -16.85
N GLU A 224 15.84 -12.87 -16.93
CA GLU A 224 17.22 -12.41 -16.72
C GLU A 224 17.61 -11.28 -17.70
N GLU A 225 17.16 -11.40 -18.94
CA GLU A 225 17.41 -10.43 -20.02
C GLU A 225 16.80 -9.06 -19.75
N ASN A 226 15.76 -8.99 -18.90
CA ASN A 226 15.04 -7.76 -18.61
C ASN A 226 15.60 -7.00 -17.40
N LYS A 227 16.46 -7.59 -16.57
CA LYS A 227 16.90 -7.01 -15.29
C LYS A 227 17.47 -5.60 -15.41
N GLU A 228 18.31 -5.37 -16.44
CA GLU A 228 18.89 -4.04 -16.68
C GLU A 228 17.84 -3.01 -17.06
N ALA A 229 16.98 -3.35 -18.02
CA ALA A 229 15.90 -2.48 -18.48
C ALA A 229 14.84 -2.26 -17.39
N PHE A 230 14.59 -3.26 -16.54
CA PHE A 230 13.72 -3.16 -15.38
C PHE A 230 14.22 -2.13 -14.36
N ALA A 231 15.51 -2.20 -13.99
CA ALA A 231 16.07 -1.21 -13.07
C ALA A 231 16.02 0.20 -13.67
N GLN A 232 16.29 0.37 -14.97
CA GLN A 232 16.16 1.64 -15.66
C GLN A 232 14.73 2.17 -15.62
N TRP A 233 13.73 1.31 -15.91
CA TRP A 233 12.31 1.68 -15.86
C TRP A 233 11.87 2.12 -14.47
N ILE A 234 12.29 1.43 -13.40
CA ILE A 234 12.02 1.85 -12.01
C ILE A 234 12.56 3.27 -11.77
N GLY A 235 13.83 3.52 -12.14
CA GLY A 235 14.44 4.83 -11.98
C GLY A 235 13.80 5.92 -12.84
N GLU A 236 13.41 5.62 -14.09
CA GLU A 236 12.71 6.55 -14.98
C GLU A 236 11.32 6.92 -14.40
N THR A 237 10.58 5.94 -13.91
CA THR A 237 9.27 6.16 -13.30
C THR A 237 9.37 6.94 -11.99
N ALA A 238 10.36 6.64 -11.14
CA ALA A 238 10.60 7.39 -9.91
C ALA A 238 10.93 8.86 -10.21
N ARG A 239 11.78 9.14 -11.20
CA ARG A 239 12.08 10.50 -11.65
C ARG A 239 10.86 11.22 -12.24
N LEU A 240 10.01 10.50 -12.99
CA LEU A 240 8.76 11.06 -13.49
C LEU A 240 7.87 11.49 -12.32
N ILE A 241 7.62 10.62 -11.36
CA ILE A 241 6.79 10.95 -10.18
C ILE A 241 7.41 12.14 -9.43
N ARG A 242 8.72 12.12 -9.16
CA ARG A 242 9.41 13.22 -8.46
C ARG A 242 9.33 14.55 -9.22
N SER A 243 9.31 14.53 -10.55
CA SER A 243 9.14 15.75 -11.36
C SER A 243 7.73 16.35 -11.27
N LEU A 244 6.74 15.55 -10.94
CA LEU A 244 5.34 15.96 -10.76
C LEU A 244 5.07 16.35 -9.30
N ASP A 245 5.65 15.61 -8.37
CA ASP A 245 5.41 15.71 -6.94
C ASP A 245 6.74 15.83 -6.16
N PRO A 246 7.09 17.03 -5.67
CA PRO A 246 8.27 17.23 -4.85
C PRO A 246 8.07 16.86 -3.38
N ASN A 247 6.83 16.63 -2.92
CA ASN A 247 6.47 16.54 -1.50
C ASN A 247 6.46 15.10 -0.97
N HIS A 248 5.81 14.19 -1.68
CA HIS A 248 5.59 12.83 -1.16
C HIS A 248 6.80 11.91 -1.37
N MET A 249 6.84 10.89 -0.54
CA MET A 249 7.77 9.77 -0.72
C MET A 249 7.40 8.94 -1.94
N ILE A 250 8.38 8.18 -2.44
CA ILE A 250 8.21 7.26 -3.56
C ILE A 250 8.81 5.92 -3.16
N SER A 251 8.11 4.83 -3.48
CA SER A 251 8.61 3.46 -3.28
C SER A 251 8.41 2.60 -4.53
N THR A 252 9.13 1.48 -4.58
CA THR A 252 9.08 0.58 -5.73
C THR A 252 7.84 -0.31 -5.71
N GLY A 253 7.40 -0.79 -4.53
CA GLY A 253 6.40 -1.83 -4.32
C GLY A 253 6.92 -3.24 -4.56
N SER A 254 8.24 -3.44 -4.59
CA SER A 254 8.88 -4.73 -4.82
C SER A 254 8.68 -5.67 -3.63
N GLU A 255 8.60 -6.98 -3.90
CA GLU A 255 8.70 -8.02 -2.86
C GLU A 255 10.11 -8.08 -2.22
N GLY A 256 11.07 -7.32 -2.72
CA GLY A 256 12.46 -7.41 -2.33
C GLY A 256 13.22 -8.45 -3.18
N LEU A 257 13.97 -9.34 -2.53
CA LEU A 257 14.79 -10.35 -3.22
C LEU A 257 13.98 -11.23 -4.18
N TYR A 258 12.80 -11.71 -3.78
CA TYR A 258 11.94 -12.52 -4.67
C TYR A 258 11.44 -11.73 -5.89
N GLY A 259 11.07 -10.46 -5.70
CA GLY A 259 10.67 -9.58 -6.80
C GLY A 259 11.78 -9.27 -7.79
N CYS A 260 13.03 -9.44 -7.37
CA CYS A 260 14.24 -9.29 -8.19
C CYS A 260 14.88 -10.63 -8.58
N GLU A 261 14.10 -11.73 -8.58
CA GLU A 261 14.55 -13.08 -8.97
C GLU A 261 15.78 -13.54 -8.16
N SER A 262 15.78 -13.24 -6.86
CA SER A 262 16.85 -13.52 -5.89
C SER A 262 18.19 -12.81 -6.19
N ASP A 263 18.18 -11.78 -7.02
CA ASP A 263 19.35 -10.95 -7.33
C ASP A 263 19.47 -9.80 -6.33
N ALA A 264 20.37 -9.94 -5.35
CA ALA A 264 20.60 -8.92 -4.32
C ALA A 264 21.16 -7.61 -4.90
N GLY A 265 21.97 -7.68 -5.97
CA GLY A 265 22.49 -6.49 -6.63
C GLY A 265 21.40 -5.69 -7.33
N LEU A 266 20.48 -6.36 -8.01
CA LEU A 266 19.32 -5.74 -8.62
C LEU A 266 18.39 -5.14 -7.56
N THR A 267 18.15 -5.89 -6.46
CA THR A 267 17.30 -5.43 -5.36
C THR A 267 17.86 -4.14 -4.74
N GLU A 268 19.17 -4.11 -4.46
CA GLU A 268 19.81 -2.90 -3.93
C GLU A 268 19.76 -1.76 -4.93
N ARG A 269 20.03 -2.02 -6.22
CA ARG A 269 20.04 -1.00 -7.28
C ARG A 269 18.69 -0.29 -7.43
N ILE A 270 17.56 -1.01 -7.42
CA ILE A 270 16.25 -0.38 -7.56
C ILE A 270 15.85 0.46 -6.34
N HIS A 271 16.38 0.13 -5.16
CA HIS A 271 16.16 0.91 -3.94
C HIS A 271 17.20 2.03 -3.73
N ALA A 272 18.34 2.01 -4.45
CA ALA A 272 19.40 3.00 -4.34
C ALA A 272 19.10 4.31 -5.08
N PHE A 273 18.12 4.36 -5.97
CA PHE A 273 17.77 5.61 -6.67
C PHE A 273 17.46 6.72 -5.67
N PRO A 274 17.95 7.95 -5.88
CA PRO A 274 17.71 9.07 -4.95
C PRO A 274 16.24 9.39 -4.74
N GLU A 275 15.41 9.16 -5.76
CA GLU A 275 13.97 9.41 -5.73
C GLU A 275 13.20 8.38 -4.88
N ILE A 276 13.72 7.15 -4.74
CA ILE A 276 13.13 6.11 -3.91
C ILE A 276 13.44 6.39 -2.45
N SER A 277 12.41 6.56 -1.64
CA SER A 277 12.51 7.05 -0.27
C SER A 277 12.79 5.98 0.77
N TYR A 278 12.37 4.75 0.53
CA TYR A 278 12.53 3.64 1.48
C TYR A 278 12.65 2.28 0.79
N VAL A 279 13.20 1.33 1.50
CA VAL A 279 13.26 -0.09 1.08
C VAL A 279 11.95 -0.75 1.47
N ASN A 280 11.32 -1.44 0.54
CA ASN A 280 10.12 -2.21 0.80
C ASN A 280 10.31 -3.67 0.41
N LEU A 281 9.57 -4.55 1.09
CA LEU A 281 9.54 -5.99 0.82
C LEU A 281 8.18 -6.58 1.21
N HIS A 282 7.87 -7.76 0.65
CA HIS A 282 6.72 -8.59 0.99
C HIS A 282 7.19 -9.94 1.54
N ILE A 283 6.39 -10.59 2.38
CA ILE A 283 6.73 -11.90 2.98
C ILE A 283 5.51 -12.81 2.97
N TRP A 284 5.59 -13.90 2.20
CA TRP A 284 4.49 -14.80 1.90
C TRP A 284 4.80 -16.28 2.21
N PRO A 285 4.84 -16.72 3.51
CA PRO A 285 5.25 -18.06 3.87
C PRO A 285 4.46 -19.18 3.18
N TYR A 286 3.17 -18.98 2.99
CA TYR A 286 2.30 -19.96 2.34
C TYR A 286 2.51 -20.00 0.81
N ASN A 287 2.57 -18.85 0.16
CA ASN A 287 2.75 -18.76 -1.29
C ASN A 287 4.15 -19.25 -1.69
N TRP A 288 5.16 -18.98 -0.88
CA TRP A 288 6.55 -19.40 -1.10
C TRP A 288 6.84 -20.81 -0.58
N GLN A 289 5.83 -21.55 -0.13
CA GLN A 289 5.92 -22.95 0.29
C GLN A 289 6.86 -23.17 1.48
N TRP A 290 6.99 -22.18 2.35
CA TRP A 290 7.69 -22.35 3.63
C TRP A 290 6.87 -23.13 4.65
N VAL A 291 5.60 -23.34 4.38
CA VAL A 291 4.67 -24.13 5.19
C VAL A 291 3.93 -25.16 4.34
N PRO A 292 3.48 -26.29 4.92
CA PRO A 292 2.67 -27.27 4.22
C PRO A 292 1.34 -26.66 3.73
N ARG A 293 0.94 -27.02 2.51
CA ARG A 293 -0.27 -26.47 1.86
C ARG A 293 -1.57 -26.84 2.56
N ASP A 294 -1.64 -28.04 3.13
CA ASP A 294 -2.83 -28.58 3.79
C ASP A 294 -2.91 -28.25 5.29
N GLN A 295 -1.77 -27.98 5.92
CA GLN A 295 -1.65 -27.68 7.36
C GLN A 295 -0.62 -26.56 7.62
N PRO A 296 -0.90 -25.32 7.24
CA PRO A 296 0.09 -24.23 7.33
C PRO A 296 0.67 -24.06 8.75
N SER A 297 -0.15 -24.20 9.79
CA SER A 297 0.28 -24.04 11.18
C SER A 297 1.29 -25.10 11.64
N ALA A 298 1.36 -26.27 10.97
CA ALA A 298 2.39 -27.27 11.25
C ALA A 298 3.80 -26.80 10.82
N GLY A 299 3.89 -25.85 9.89
CA GLY A 299 5.15 -25.26 9.42
C GLY A 299 5.51 -23.92 10.07
N LEU A 300 4.82 -23.50 11.14
CA LEU A 300 4.95 -22.15 11.69
C LEU A 300 6.39 -21.81 12.14
N GLU A 301 7.10 -22.73 12.79
CA GLU A 301 8.50 -22.51 13.18
C GLU A 301 9.41 -22.28 11.97
N ASN A 302 9.19 -23.05 10.90
CA ASN A 302 9.92 -22.83 9.64
C ASN A 302 9.58 -21.48 9.01
N ALA A 303 8.29 -21.12 8.98
CA ALA A 303 7.86 -19.82 8.48
C ALA A 303 8.53 -18.67 9.23
N LEU A 304 8.58 -18.71 10.54
CA LEU A 304 9.23 -17.69 11.36
C LEU A 304 10.75 -17.65 11.10
N SER A 305 11.40 -18.81 11.00
CA SER A 305 12.83 -18.89 10.70
C SER A 305 13.18 -18.33 9.32
N GLU A 306 12.42 -18.72 8.27
CA GLU A 306 12.64 -18.22 6.90
C GLU A 306 12.31 -16.73 6.78
N THR A 307 11.30 -16.24 7.51
CA THR A 307 10.98 -14.81 7.59
C THR A 307 12.18 -14.00 8.11
N GLU A 308 12.82 -14.43 9.20
CA GLU A 308 14.00 -13.73 9.74
C GLU A 308 15.18 -13.76 8.76
N LYS A 309 15.43 -14.90 8.11
CA LYS A 309 16.48 -15.03 7.08
C LYS A 309 16.22 -14.12 5.88
N TYR A 310 14.96 -13.98 5.48
CA TYR A 310 14.57 -13.11 4.38
C TYR A 310 14.62 -11.64 4.75
N LEU A 311 14.19 -11.27 5.95
CA LEU A 311 14.17 -9.89 6.43
C LEU A 311 15.58 -9.31 6.63
N ALA A 312 16.51 -10.10 7.19
CA ALA A 312 17.83 -9.63 7.57
C ALA A 312 18.61 -8.90 6.45
N PRO A 313 18.75 -9.44 5.23
CA PRO A 313 19.47 -8.75 4.15
C PRO A 313 18.80 -7.44 3.72
N HIS A 314 17.47 -7.30 3.85
CA HIS A 314 16.76 -6.06 3.54
C HIS A 314 16.99 -5.00 4.61
N LEU A 315 17.05 -5.38 5.90
CA LEU A 315 17.44 -4.47 6.99
C LEU A 315 18.87 -3.97 6.79
N ASP A 316 19.79 -4.86 6.42
CA ASP A 316 21.18 -4.47 6.16
C ASP A 316 21.30 -3.58 4.92
N MET A 317 20.50 -3.81 3.88
CA MET A 317 20.39 -2.93 2.73
C MET A 317 19.89 -1.54 3.15
N GLY A 318 18.82 -1.47 3.93
CA GLY A 318 18.30 -0.21 4.45
C GLY A 318 19.36 0.59 5.19
N LYS A 319 20.16 -0.07 6.07
CA LYS A 319 21.27 0.56 6.78
C LYS A 319 22.33 1.11 5.81
N ARG A 320 22.74 0.32 4.80
CA ARG A 320 23.73 0.78 3.80
C ARG A 320 23.24 1.96 2.99
N LEU A 321 21.95 1.95 2.62
CA LEU A 321 21.34 3.02 1.82
C LEU A 321 20.88 4.21 2.67
N CYS A 322 20.94 4.12 4.01
CA CYS A 322 20.38 5.10 4.95
C CYS A 322 18.88 5.37 4.66
N LYS A 323 18.10 4.31 4.36
CA LYS A 323 16.68 4.37 4.05
C LYS A 323 15.88 3.50 5.02
N PRO A 324 14.72 3.98 5.51
CA PRO A 324 13.86 3.14 6.33
C PRO A 324 13.39 1.91 5.55
N VAL A 325 13.04 0.84 6.27
CA VAL A 325 12.54 -0.42 5.71
C VAL A 325 11.09 -0.62 6.11
N VAL A 326 10.26 -1.08 5.17
CA VAL A 326 8.84 -1.38 5.39
C VAL A 326 8.51 -2.77 4.86
N ILE A 327 7.87 -3.60 5.68
CA ILE A 327 7.25 -4.84 5.24
C ILE A 327 5.85 -4.47 4.72
N GLU A 328 5.68 -4.24 3.42
CA GLU A 328 4.43 -3.71 2.87
C GLU A 328 3.34 -4.75 2.66
N GLU A 329 3.72 -6.03 2.64
CA GLU A 329 2.80 -7.14 2.68
C GLU A 329 3.37 -8.28 3.51
N PHE A 330 2.55 -8.83 4.34
CA PHE A 330 2.74 -10.14 4.93
C PHE A 330 1.38 -10.74 5.29
N GLY A 331 1.30 -12.05 5.25
CA GLY A 331 0.09 -12.74 5.61
C GLY A 331 0.36 -14.19 6.03
N PHE A 332 -0.58 -14.74 6.78
CA PHE A 332 -0.59 -16.16 7.13
C PHE A 332 -2.02 -16.68 7.02
N PRO A 333 -2.25 -17.84 6.36
CA PRO A 333 -3.60 -18.33 6.11
C PRO A 333 -4.31 -18.74 7.40
N ARG A 334 -5.62 -18.90 7.32
CA ARG A 334 -6.42 -19.53 8.39
C ARG A 334 -6.06 -21.00 8.53
N ASP A 335 -6.24 -21.55 9.71
CA ASP A 335 -5.95 -22.94 10.00
C ASP A 335 -6.80 -23.90 9.16
N SER A 336 -6.25 -25.06 8.87
CA SER A 336 -6.92 -26.12 8.11
C SER A 336 -7.33 -25.74 6.68
N VAL A 337 -6.80 -24.62 6.14
CA VAL A 337 -7.09 -24.12 4.79
C VAL A 337 -8.60 -23.99 4.51
N ARG A 338 -9.35 -23.67 5.56
CA ARG A 338 -10.79 -23.33 5.47
C ARG A 338 -10.93 -21.84 5.58
N PHE A 339 -11.50 -21.21 4.57
CA PHE A 339 -11.46 -19.75 4.41
C PHE A 339 -12.70 -19.04 4.95
N GLY A 340 -13.73 -19.80 5.40
CA GLY A 340 -14.95 -19.22 5.94
C GLY A 340 -14.72 -18.51 7.26
N ARG A 341 -15.57 -17.49 7.52
CA ARG A 341 -15.65 -16.80 8.81
C ARG A 341 -15.76 -17.80 9.96
N GLY A 342 -15.09 -17.51 11.07
CA GLY A 342 -15.09 -18.36 12.26
C GLY A 342 -14.14 -19.56 12.16
N THR A 343 -13.43 -19.77 11.06
CA THR A 343 -12.30 -20.70 11.03
C THR A 343 -11.21 -20.20 11.97
N PRO A 344 -10.68 -21.05 12.88
CA PRO A 344 -9.64 -20.62 13.83
C PRO A 344 -8.38 -20.06 13.16
N THR A 345 -7.72 -19.15 13.85
CA THR A 345 -6.51 -18.48 13.35
C THR A 345 -5.29 -18.59 14.28
N PRO A 346 -5.13 -19.63 15.16
CA PRO A 346 -4.03 -19.65 16.13
C PRO A 346 -2.65 -19.62 15.48
N GLY A 347 -2.43 -20.23 14.31
CA GLY A 347 -1.17 -20.14 13.58
C GLY A 347 -0.92 -18.75 13.05
N ARG A 348 -1.95 -18.10 12.45
CA ARG A 348 -1.91 -16.70 12.02
C ARG A 348 -1.60 -15.79 13.20
N ASP A 349 -2.27 -15.97 14.33
CA ASP A 349 -2.14 -15.12 15.50
C ASP A 349 -0.71 -15.10 16.04
N VAL A 350 -0.07 -16.27 16.12
CA VAL A 350 1.34 -16.36 16.50
C VAL A 350 2.26 -15.69 15.47
N TYR A 351 2.02 -15.92 14.19
CA TYR A 351 2.81 -15.30 13.11
C TYR A 351 2.67 -13.77 13.13
N TYR A 352 1.45 -13.26 13.22
CA TYR A 352 1.19 -11.81 13.30
C TYR A 352 1.80 -11.20 14.55
N ALA A 353 1.63 -11.80 15.71
CA ALA A 353 2.27 -11.32 16.94
C ALA A 353 3.78 -11.13 16.76
N ARG A 354 4.45 -12.10 16.11
CA ARG A 354 5.89 -12.00 15.84
C ARG A 354 6.25 -10.91 14.85
N MET A 355 5.50 -10.78 13.76
CA MET A 355 5.74 -9.74 12.75
C MET A 355 5.55 -8.34 13.32
N LEU A 356 4.48 -8.12 14.07
CA LEU A 356 4.17 -6.83 14.68
C LEU A 356 5.18 -6.46 15.77
N GLU A 357 5.63 -7.45 16.56
CA GLU A 357 6.68 -7.27 17.57
C GLU A 357 7.97 -6.75 16.97
N ARG A 358 8.35 -7.19 15.75
CA ARG A 358 9.57 -6.70 15.07
C ARG A 358 9.53 -5.17 14.84
N VAL A 359 8.36 -4.60 14.54
CA VAL A 359 8.20 -3.15 14.37
C VAL A 359 8.26 -2.44 15.74
N VAL A 360 7.63 -3.02 16.76
CA VAL A 360 7.66 -2.48 18.14
C VAL A 360 9.09 -2.47 18.69
N ASP A 361 9.82 -3.57 18.55
CA ASP A 361 11.22 -3.68 18.96
C ASP A 361 12.08 -2.65 18.22
N SER A 362 11.89 -2.53 16.89
CA SER A 362 12.60 -1.56 16.08
C SER A 362 12.36 -0.11 16.55
N LYS A 363 11.10 0.24 16.89
CA LYS A 363 10.81 1.56 17.48
C LYS A 363 11.57 1.79 18.78
N ASN A 364 11.55 0.80 19.70
CA ASN A 364 12.21 0.91 20.99
C ASN A 364 13.74 1.07 20.87
N GLU A 365 14.32 0.46 19.84
CA GLU A 365 15.75 0.50 19.51
C GLU A 365 16.13 1.65 18.57
N GLN A 366 15.18 2.46 18.14
CA GLN A 366 15.33 3.46 17.05
C GLN A 366 15.90 2.82 15.77
N GLY A 367 15.47 1.60 15.50
CA GLY A 367 15.92 0.78 14.38
C GLY A 367 15.32 1.22 13.04
N ILE A 368 15.78 0.55 11.98
CA ILE A 368 15.48 0.95 10.60
C ILE A 368 14.17 0.35 10.06
N LEU A 369 13.62 -0.71 10.70
CA LEU A 369 12.31 -1.27 10.33
C LEU A 369 11.23 -0.32 10.83
N ALA A 370 10.74 0.53 9.93
CA ALA A 370 9.88 1.67 10.29
C ALA A 370 8.39 1.37 10.24
N GLY A 371 7.99 0.26 9.61
CA GLY A 371 6.57 -0.10 9.58
C GLY A 371 6.29 -1.43 8.90
N CYS A 372 5.03 -1.83 9.00
CA CYS A 372 4.49 -2.96 8.25
C CYS A 372 3.02 -2.76 7.90
N ASN A 373 2.57 -3.37 6.79
CA ASN A 373 1.18 -3.47 6.38
C ASN A 373 0.83 -4.95 6.23
N PHE A 374 -0.09 -5.46 7.04
CA PHE A 374 -0.55 -6.83 6.85
C PHE A 374 -1.50 -6.94 5.65
N TRP A 375 -1.56 -8.12 5.05
CA TRP A 375 -2.51 -8.46 3.99
C TRP A 375 -3.61 -9.33 4.57
N GLY A 376 -4.85 -8.90 4.56
CA GLY A 376 -5.39 -7.58 4.26
C GLY A 376 -6.62 -7.40 5.13
N TRP A 377 -7.13 -6.18 5.22
CA TRP A 377 -8.31 -5.92 6.04
C TRP A 377 -9.57 -6.50 5.41
N GLY A 378 -10.25 -7.38 6.12
CA GLY A 378 -11.54 -7.94 5.75
C GLY A 378 -12.71 -7.25 6.43
N GLY A 379 -12.47 -6.74 7.63
CA GLY A 379 -13.42 -5.98 8.41
C GLY A 379 -14.76 -6.69 8.62
N GLU A 380 -15.84 -5.97 8.38
CA GLU A 380 -17.21 -6.51 8.50
C GLU A 380 -17.66 -7.37 7.29
N ALA A 381 -16.83 -7.52 6.25
CA ALA A 381 -17.16 -8.32 5.07
C ALA A 381 -17.47 -9.78 5.44
N ARG A 382 -18.40 -10.35 4.70
CA ARG A 382 -18.79 -11.77 4.84
C ARG A 382 -18.91 -12.37 3.46
N PRO A 383 -17.80 -12.94 2.92
CA PRO A 383 -17.81 -13.55 1.59
C PRO A 383 -18.83 -14.67 1.51
N GLU A 384 -19.62 -14.71 0.44
CA GLU A 384 -20.60 -15.75 0.18
C GLU A 384 -20.04 -16.89 -0.66
N HIS A 385 -19.01 -16.60 -1.49
CA HIS A 385 -18.38 -17.56 -2.39
C HIS A 385 -16.90 -17.75 -2.04
N VAL A 386 -16.33 -18.90 -2.45
CA VAL A 386 -14.91 -19.23 -2.28
C VAL A 386 -14.02 -18.25 -3.08
N TYR A 387 -14.44 -17.93 -4.29
CA TYR A 387 -13.82 -16.90 -5.12
C TYR A 387 -14.83 -15.79 -5.34
N TRP A 388 -14.39 -14.56 -5.28
CA TRP A 388 -15.24 -13.38 -5.42
C TRP A 388 -16.09 -13.45 -6.71
N GLN A 389 -17.35 -13.13 -6.58
CA GLN A 389 -18.28 -12.97 -7.67
C GLN A 389 -18.88 -11.58 -7.63
N ARG A 390 -19.30 -11.09 -8.79
CA ARG A 390 -19.93 -9.77 -8.88
C ARG A 390 -21.15 -9.66 -7.97
N GLY A 391 -21.11 -8.70 -7.06
CA GLY A 391 -22.12 -8.49 -6.02
C GLY A 391 -21.70 -8.96 -4.64
N ASP A 392 -20.63 -9.76 -4.53
CA ASP A 392 -20.07 -10.10 -3.21
C ASP A 392 -19.41 -8.88 -2.57
N ALA A 393 -19.43 -8.85 -1.24
CA ALA A 393 -18.67 -7.86 -0.48
C ALA A 393 -17.16 -8.04 -0.72
N TYR A 394 -16.44 -6.94 -0.93
CA TYR A 394 -14.98 -6.97 -0.98
C TYR A 394 -14.41 -7.25 0.41
N CYS A 395 -13.32 -8.03 0.47
CA CYS A 395 -12.51 -8.25 1.65
C CYS A 395 -11.01 -8.11 1.30
N GLY A 396 -10.13 -8.47 2.22
CA GLY A 396 -8.67 -8.37 2.01
C GLY A 396 -8.15 -9.23 0.86
N ASP A 397 -8.82 -10.32 0.52
CA ASP A 397 -8.43 -11.23 -0.56
C ASP A 397 -9.03 -10.75 -1.89
N PRO A 398 -8.22 -10.45 -2.92
CA PRO A 398 -8.73 -10.06 -4.23
C PRO A 398 -9.32 -11.26 -4.99
N ALA A 399 -9.92 -11.01 -6.16
CA ALA A 399 -10.78 -11.98 -6.86
C ALA A 399 -10.13 -13.31 -7.27
N GLN A 400 -8.79 -13.34 -7.42
CA GLN A 400 -8.05 -14.57 -7.77
C GLN A 400 -7.75 -15.47 -6.55
N GLU A 401 -7.96 -14.96 -5.34
CA GLU A 401 -7.70 -15.68 -4.09
C GLU A 401 -8.99 -16.23 -3.46
N PRO A 402 -8.93 -17.36 -2.75
CA PRO A 402 -10.04 -17.81 -1.93
C PRO A 402 -10.39 -16.76 -0.89
N GLN A 403 -11.64 -16.33 -0.86
CA GLN A 403 -12.12 -15.25 -0.01
C GLN A 403 -12.10 -15.64 1.48
N GLY A 404 -11.32 -14.93 2.29
CA GLY A 404 -11.03 -15.23 3.68
C GLY A 404 -9.69 -15.96 3.89
N LEU A 405 -8.91 -16.22 2.83
CA LEU A 405 -7.59 -16.86 2.95
C LEU A 405 -6.68 -16.08 3.89
N TYR A 406 -6.50 -14.79 3.63
CA TYR A 406 -5.65 -13.88 4.40
C TYR A 406 -6.44 -12.79 5.12
N SER A 407 -7.68 -12.52 4.73
CA SER A 407 -8.50 -11.46 5.31
C SER A 407 -8.56 -11.55 6.84
N VAL A 408 -8.29 -10.42 7.49
CA VAL A 408 -8.51 -10.22 8.91
C VAL A 408 -9.91 -9.62 9.08
N PHE A 409 -10.86 -10.43 9.55
CA PHE A 409 -12.20 -9.96 9.83
C PHE A 409 -12.29 -9.31 11.21
N ASP A 410 -13.29 -8.46 11.41
CA ASP A 410 -13.48 -7.66 12.64
C ASP A 410 -13.67 -8.50 13.92
N ASP A 411 -14.10 -9.75 13.78
CA ASP A 411 -14.29 -10.72 14.86
C ASP A 411 -13.17 -11.78 14.99
N ASP A 412 -12.08 -11.65 14.22
CA ASP A 412 -10.91 -12.53 14.37
C ASP A 412 -10.09 -12.17 15.63
N SER A 413 -9.55 -13.17 16.30
CA SER A 413 -8.62 -12.98 17.43
C SER A 413 -7.40 -12.15 17.06
N THR A 414 -6.98 -12.18 15.80
CA THR A 414 -5.88 -11.39 15.23
C THR A 414 -6.07 -9.89 15.46
N VAL A 415 -7.31 -9.37 15.49
CA VAL A 415 -7.61 -7.94 15.76
C VAL A 415 -7.12 -7.52 17.14
N GLY A 416 -7.29 -8.39 18.16
CA GLY A 416 -6.77 -8.13 19.49
C GLY A 416 -5.25 -7.99 19.53
N ILE A 417 -4.55 -8.83 18.78
CA ILE A 417 -3.08 -8.82 18.66
C ILE A 417 -2.61 -7.53 17.96
N ILE A 418 -3.30 -7.12 16.89
CA ILE A 418 -3.00 -5.87 16.19
C ILE A 418 -3.17 -4.67 17.14
N ARG A 419 -4.29 -4.60 17.86
CA ARG A 419 -4.57 -3.53 18.83
C ARG A 419 -3.53 -3.45 19.95
N GLU A 420 -3.10 -4.58 20.49
CA GLU A 420 -2.05 -4.62 21.51
C GLU A 420 -0.72 -4.09 20.96
N ALA A 421 -0.32 -4.50 19.77
CA ALA A 421 0.94 -4.06 19.16
C ALA A 421 0.90 -2.56 18.81
N THR A 422 -0.19 -2.05 18.21
CA THR A 422 -0.32 -0.63 17.87
C THR A 422 -0.32 0.27 19.09
N ALA A 423 -0.94 -0.16 20.20
CA ALA A 423 -0.91 0.59 21.46
C ALA A 423 0.51 0.79 22.00
N ARG A 424 1.44 -0.11 21.69
CA ARG A 424 2.86 -0.01 22.06
C ARG A 424 3.67 0.90 21.11
N LEU A 425 3.10 1.25 19.95
CA LEU A 425 3.70 2.22 19.04
C LEU A 425 3.29 3.68 19.35
N GLN A 426 2.27 3.90 20.13
CA GLN A 426 1.85 5.22 20.61
C GLN A 426 2.74 5.65 21.79
#